data_1005575c1a56fa74dbd0022df10a18c6
#
_entry.id   1005575c1a56fa74dbd0022df10a18c6
#
_cell.length_a   1.000
_cell.length_b   1.000
_cell.length_c   1.000
_cell.angle_alpha   90.00
_cell.angle_beta   90.00
_cell.angle_gamma   90.00
#
_symmetry.space_group_name_H-M   'P 1'
#
loop_
_entity.id
_entity.type
_entity.pdbx_description
1 polymer ?
#
loop_
_entity_poly.entity_id
_entity_poly.type
_entity_poly.pdbx_seq_one_letter_code
_entity_poly.pdbx_strand_id
1 'polypeptide(L)'
;MCIRDRGWRIEIKKYPKLTEIGSKRKETLVDYYYVNYPQVFDGKEHGGYYTQEQIKAIVDYAASKFITVIPEIEMPGHAIAAIASYPELSCTPDSTCYVTGTWGVFEQVFCPSDTTFQFLEGVMDEVMDLFPSKYIHIGGDECPKTAWINSEYCQSLIKQLGLKDDVTPNVIDGKKHTKEEKL
;
A
#
# COMPACT_ATOMS: atom_id res chain seq x y z
N MET A 1 -1.48 -15.49 -3.64
CA MET A 1 -1.45 -14.51 -4.77
C MET A 1 -1.67 -13.13 -4.18
N CYS A 2 -0.68 -12.27 -4.25
CA CYS A 2 -0.81 -10.91 -3.72
C CYS A 2 -1.78 -10.12 -4.61
N ILE A 3 -2.86 -9.59 -4.04
CA ILE A 3 -3.84 -8.75 -4.73
C ILE A 3 -3.76 -7.29 -4.30
N ARG A 4 -2.86 -6.97 -3.38
CA ARG A 4 -2.72 -5.65 -2.73
C ARG A 4 -2.48 -4.52 -3.74
N ASP A 5 -1.55 -4.72 -4.67
CA ASP A 5 -1.22 -3.71 -5.68
C ASP A 5 -2.25 -3.58 -6.81
N ARG A 6 -3.12 -4.59 -6.97
CA ARG A 6 -4.09 -4.66 -8.07
C ARG A 6 -5.42 -4.02 -7.76
N GLY A 7 -5.49 -3.20 -6.74
CA GLY A 7 -6.65 -2.35 -6.49
C GLY A 7 -6.95 -2.13 -5.01
N TRP A 8 -7.39 -0.94 -4.71
CA TRP A 8 -7.93 -0.54 -3.42
C TRP A 8 -9.34 -1.13 -3.23
N ARG A 9 -9.66 -1.66 -2.04
CA ARG A 9 -10.90 -2.43 -1.85
C ARG A 9 -11.84 -1.93 -0.76
N ILE A 10 -11.42 -0.95 0.03
CA ILE A 10 -12.21 -0.38 1.13
C ILE A 10 -12.63 1.04 0.76
N GLU A 11 -13.93 1.34 0.84
CA GLU A 11 -14.39 2.72 0.68
C GLU A 11 -13.87 3.59 1.82
N ILE A 12 -13.15 4.66 1.45
CA ILE A 12 -12.73 5.73 2.36
C ILE A 12 -13.39 7.01 1.87
N LYS A 13 -14.37 7.51 2.60
CA LYS A 13 -15.20 8.66 2.17
C LYS A 13 -14.40 9.95 2.06
N LYS A 14 -13.39 10.11 2.90
CA LYS A 14 -12.45 11.24 2.85
C LYS A 14 -11.61 11.24 1.58
N TYR A 15 -11.36 10.06 1.00
CA TYR A 15 -10.49 9.89 -0.16
C TYR A 15 -11.18 9.12 -1.30
N PRO A 16 -12.19 9.72 -1.97
CA PRO A 16 -13.03 9.02 -2.94
C PRO A 16 -12.30 8.47 -4.16
N LYS A 17 -11.20 9.08 -4.59
CA LYS A 17 -10.39 8.56 -5.71
C LYS A 17 -9.83 7.16 -5.45
N LEU A 18 -9.69 6.72 -4.20
CA LEU A 18 -9.28 5.36 -3.88
C LEU A 18 -10.25 4.31 -4.46
N THR A 19 -11.54 4.63 -4.52
CA THR A 19 -12.55 3.76 -5.14
C THR A 19 -12.86 4.14 -6.58
N GLU A 20 -12.78 5.39 -6.96
CA GLU A 20 -13.03 5.85 -8.33
C GLU A 20 -11.93 5.40 -9.30
N ILE A 21 -10.68 5.49 -8.88
CA ILE A 21 -9.46 5.16 -9.65
C ILE A 21 -8.80 3.90 -9.10
N GLY A 22 -8.43 3.92 -7.82
CA GLY A 22 -7.63 2.89 -7.18
C GLY A 22 -8.29 1.51 -7.14
N SER A 23 -9.60 1.40 -7.24
CA SER A 23 -10.31 0.13 -7.25
C SER A 23 -10.32 -0.56 -8.61
N LYS A 24 -9.85 0.09 -9.68
CA LYS A 24 -9.99 -0.37 -11.07
C LYS A 24 -8.63 -0.61 -11.70
N ARG A 25 -8.53 -1.63 -12.54
CA ARG A 25 -7.39 -1.86 -13.42
C ARG A 25 -7.87 -2.19 -14.83
N LYS A 26 -7.08 -1.80 -15.82
CA LYS A 26 -7.42 -1.94 -17.25
C LYS A 26 -7.54 -3.40 -17.70
N GLU A 27 -6.70 -4.27 -17.16
CA GLU A 27 -6.58 -5.65 -17.56
C GLU A 27 -5.93 -6.48 -16.47
N THR A 28 -5.99 -7.80 -16.57
CA THR A 28 -5.39 -8.71 -15.59
C THR A 28 -4.47 -9.70 -16.29
N LEU A 29 -3.31 -9.95 -15.68
CA LEU A 29 -2.36 -10.97 -16.14
C LEU A 29 -3.05 -12.34 -16.19
N VAL A 30 -2.92 -13.02 -17.32
CA VAL A 30 -3.37 -14.39 -17.54
C VAL A 30 -2.28 -15.34 -16.99
N ASP A 31 -2.69 -16.36 -16.26
CA ASP A 31 -1.81 -17.34 -15.61
C ASP A 31 -0.85 -16.74 -14.56
N TYR A 32 0.27 -17.43 -14.32
CA TYR A 32 1.29 -17.01 -13.38
C TYR A 32 2.31 -16.07 -14.04
N TYR A 33 2.91 -15.20 -13.24
CA TYR A 33 3.86 -14.17 -13.66
C TYR A 33 5.00 -14.70 -14.57
N TYR A 34 5.47 -15.94 -14.33
CA TYR A 34 6.60 -16.53 -15.05
C TYR A 34 6.20 -17.53 -16.15
N VAL A 35 4.90 -17.74 -16.40
CA VAL A 35 4.45 -18.77 -17.37
C VAL A 35 4.60 -18.27 -18.79
N ASN A 36 4.27 -17.02 -19.05
CA ASN A 36 4.29 -16.44 -20.38
C ASN A 36 5.30 -15.28 -20.46
N TYR A 37 6.17 -15.30 -21.49
CA TYR A 37 7.04 -14.18 -21.78
C TYR A 37 7.03 -13.90 -23.30
N PRO A 38 6.59 -12.73 -23.78
CA PRO A 38 6.07 -11.62 -22.97
C PRO A 38 4.77 -11.98 -22.24
N GLN A 39 4.50 -11.26 -21.13
CA GLN A 39 3.29 -11.44 -20.35
C GLN A 39 2.03 -11.25 -21.19
N VAL A 40 1.02 -12.09 -20.96
CA VAL A 40 -0.28 -12.04 -21.64
C VAL A 40 -1.32 -11.48 -20.69
N PHE A 41 -2.11 -10.52 -21.15
CA PHE A 41 -3.19 -9.92 -20.38
C PHE A 41 -4.54 -10.22 -21.02
N ASP A 42 -5.60 -10.26 -20.20
CA ASP A 42 -6.95 -10.60 -20.66
C ASP A 42 -7.67 -9.46 -21.38
N GLY A 43 -7.10 -8.25 -21.40
CA GLY A 43 -7.65 -7.07 -22.03
C GLY A 43 -9.02 -6.62 -21.47
N LYS A 44 -9.39 -7.08 -20.26
CA LYS A 44 -10.68 -6.80 -19.64
C LYS A 44 -10.50 -5.93 -18.41
N GLU A 45 -11.22 -4.82 -18.36
CA GLU A 45 -11.29 -4.00 -17.16
C GLU A 45 -11.84 -4.82 -16.00
N HIS A 46 -11.18 -4.69 -14.85
CA HIS A 46 -11.62 -5.28 -13.59
C HIS A 46 -11.65 -4.21 -12.51
N GLY A 47 -12.72 -4.18 -11.73
CA GLY A 47 -12.85 -3.24 -10.62
C GLY A 47 -13.86 -3.72 -9.60
N GLY A 48 -13.84 -3.06 -8.45
CA GLY A 48 -14.78 -3.29 -7.36
C GLY A 48 -14.16 -2.97 -6.02
N TYR A 49 -15.01 -2.63 -5.08
CA TYR A 49 -14.66 -2.34 -3.70
C TYR A 49 -15.86 -2.64 -2.81
N TYR A 50 -15.66 -2.67 -1.52
CA TYR A 50 -16.72 -2.77 -0.52
C TYR A 50 -17.06 -1.39 0.01
N THR A 51 -18.36 -1.04 0.00
CA THR A 51 -18.83 0.15 0.70
C THR A 51 -18.70 -0.02 2.21
N GLN A 52 -18.69 1.06 2.95
CA GLN A 52 -18.61 0.99 4.42
C GLN A 52 -19.78 0.20 5.03
N GLU A 53 -20.97 0.29 4.44
CA GLU A 53 -22.15 -0.49 4.84
C GLU A 53 -21.93 -1.98 4.61
N GLN A 54 -21.34 -2.37 3.48
CA GLN A 54 -21.02 -3.76 3.19
C GLN A 54 -19.95 -4.31 4.14
N ILE A 55 -18.93 -3.49 4.46
CA ILE A 55 -17.89 -3.87 5.43
C ILE A 55 -18.50 -4.11 6.81
N LYS A 56 -19.36 -3.21 7.29
CA LYS A 56 -20.07 -3.38 8.57
C LYS A 56 -20.89 -4.68 8.59
N ALA A 57 -21.63 -4.97 7.52
CA ALA A 57 -22.37 -6.21 7.41
C ALA A 57 -21.47 -7.46 7.43
N ILE A 58 -20.30 -7.42 6.80
CA ILE A 58 -19.30 -8.49 6.84
C ILE A 58 -18.73 -8.67 8.26
N VAL A 59 -18.39 -7.58 8.93
CA VAL A 59 -17.87 -7.59 10.31
C VAL A 59 -18.92 -8.16 11.28
N ASP A 60 -20.17 -7.72 11.18
CA ASP A 60 -21.27 -8.22 12.01
C ASP A 60 -21.53 -9.71 11.76
N TYR A 61 -21.52 -10.13 10.49
CA TYR A 61 -21.67 -11.55 10.16
C TYR A 61 -20.51 -12.39 10.73
N ALA A 62 -19.26 -11.93 10.59
CA ALA A 62 -18.10 -12.61 11.16
C ALA A 62 -18.20 -12.70 12.69
N ALA A 63 -18.60 -11.61 13.35
CA ALA A 63 -18.82 -11.59 14.80
C ALA A 63 -19.87 -12.61 15.24
N SER A 64 -20.97 -12.79 14.45
CA SER A 64 -22.00 -13.83 14.72
C SER A 64 -21.45 -15.26 14.63
N LYS A 65 -20.27 -15.44 14.04
CA LYS A 65 -19.53 -16.70 13.92
C LYS A 65 -18.30 -16.76 14.85
N PHE A 66 -18.18 -15.81 15.78
CA PHE A 66 -17.04 -15.69 16.68
C PHE A 66 -15.70 -15.47 15.95
N ILE A 67 -15.73 -14.80 14.80
CA ILE A 67 -14.55 -14.47 14.00
C ILE A 67 -14.28 -12.98 14.12
N THR A 68 -13.06 -12.62 14.50
CA THR A 68 -12.59 -11.23 14.47
C THR A 68 -12.00 -10.92 13.11
N VAL A 69 -12.48 -9.87 12.45
CA VAL A 69 -11.89 -9.37 11.20
C VAL A 69 -10.82 -8.35 11.54
N ILE A 70 -9.59 -8.60 11.11
CA ILE A 70 -8.46 -7.68 11.25
C ILE A 70 -8.24 -7.04 9.88
N PRO A 71 -8.42 -5.71 9.76
CA PRO A 71 -8.13 -5.01 8.51
C PRO A 71 -6.63 -4.91 8.28
N GLU A 72 -6.22 -4.91 7.01
CA GLU A 72 -4.85 -4.66 6.59
C GLU A 72 -4.81 -3.48 5.63
N ILE A 73 -4.04 -2.45 5.98
CA ILE A 73 -3.71 -1.29 5.14
C ILE A 73 -2.22 -1.29 4.95
N GLU A 74 -1.80 -1.68 3.77
CA GLU A 74 -0.40 -1.88 3.42
C GLU A 74 0.37 -0.57 3.32
N MET A 75 1.51 -0.49 3.99
CA MET A 75 2.44 0.63 3.94
C MET A 75 3.86 0.20 4.34
N PRO A 76 4.93 0.84 3.87
CA PRO A 76 4.94 1.86 2.80
C PRO A 76 4.98 1.26 1.39
N GLY A 77 5.22 -0.05 1.24
CA GLY A 77 5.16 -0.79 -0.01
C GLY A 77 3.73 -1.13 -0.43
N HIS A 78 3.57 -1.81 -1.56
CA HIS A 78 2.29 -2.22 -2.13
C HIS A 78 1.26 -1.08 -2.26
N ALA A 79 1.74 0.14 -2.46
CA ALA A 79 0.96 1.38 -2.42
C ALA A 79 0.49 1.87 -3.79
N ILE A 80 0.77 1.13 -4.88
CA ILE A 80 0.55 1.61 -6.25
C ILE A 80 -0.89 2.04 -6.52
N ALA A 81 -1.89 1.36 -5.93
CA ALA A 81 -3.29 1.72 -6.11
C ALA A 81 -3.65 3.07 -5.44
N ALA A 82 -3.07 3.34 -4.28
CA ALA A 82 -3.22 4.63 -3.59
C ALA A 82 -2.46 5.74 -4.32
N ILE A 83 -1.23 5.48 -4.76
CA ILE A 83 -0.40 6.43 -5.51
C ILE A 83 -1.02 6.75 -6.87
N ALA A 84 -1.59 5.77 -7.58
CA ALA A 84 -2.33 6.01 -8.82
C ALA A 84 -3.55 6.93 -8.60
N SER A 85 -4.16 6.88 -7.42
CA SER A 85 -5.29 7.73 -7.04
C SER A 85 -4.86 9.13 -6.58
N TYR A 86 -3.71 9.22 -5.90
CA TYR A 86 -3.15 10.41 -5.28
C TYR A 86 -1.63 10.43 -5.51
N PRO A 87 -1.16 10.91 -6.69
CA PRO A 87 0.26 10.87 -7.07
C PRO A 87 1.19 11.61 -6.10
N GLU A 88 0.68 12.59 -5.36
CA GLU A 88 1.41 13.35 -4.34
C GLU A 88 1.89 12.50 -3.16
N LEU A 89 1.41 11.27 -3.03
CA LEU A 89 1.86 10.34 -1.99
C LEU A 89 3.20 9.66 -2.34
N SER A 90 3.66 9.80 -3.59
CA SER A 90 4.97 9.32 -4.04
C SER A 90 6.07 10.34 -3.82
N CYS A 91 7.31 9.86 -3.60
CA CYS A 91 8.50 10.71 -3.59
C CYS A 91 8.83 11.33 -4.97
N THR A 92 8.33 10.70 -6.03
CA THR A 92 8.44 11.15 -7.42
C THR A 92 7.04 11.16 -8.01
N PRO A 93 6.23 12.23 -7.77
CA PRO A 93 4.87 12.29 -8.28
C PRO A 93 4.84 12.11 -9.80
N ASP A 94 4.19 11.03 -10.23
CA ASP A 94 4.02 10.71 -11.64
C ASP A 94 2.54 10.50 -11.93
N SER A 95 1.96 11.40 -12.71
CA SER A 95 0.56 11.33 -13.12
C SER A 95 0.27 10.18 -14.08
N THR A 96 1.30 9.51 -14.59
CA THR A 96 1.15 8.31 -15.43
C THR A 96 1.08 7.01 -14.64
N CYS A 97 1.26 7.06 -13.31
CA CYS A 97 1.08 5.89 -12.45
C CYS A 97 -0.36 5.37 -12.56
N TYR A 98 -0.51 4.07 -12.74
CA TYR A 98 -1.80 3.41 -12.88
C TYR A 98 -1.86 2.12 -12.05
N VAL A 99 -3.07 1.67 -11.75
CA VAL A 99 -3.29 0.41 -11.03
C VAL A 99 -2.89 -0.75 -11.93
N THR A 100 -1.89 -1.50 -11.52
CA THR A 100 -1.29 -2.58 -12.32
C THR A 100 -2.22 -3.77 -12.52
N GLY A 101 -2.13 -4.42 -13.68
CA GLY A 101 -2.81 -5.69 -13.98
C GLY A 101 -2.01 -6.92 -13.56
N THR A 102 -0.73 -6.77 -13.25
CA THR A 102 0.16 -7.86 -12.82
C THR A 102 0.42 -7.81 -11.31
N TRP A 103 1.02 -8.85 -10.77
CA TRP A 103 1.53 -8.83 -9.40
C TRP A 103 3.05 -8.62 -9.41
N GLY A 104 3.59 -8.19 -8.29
CA GLY A 104 5.02 -8.02 -8.13
C GLY A 104 5.36 -7.14 -6.93
N VAL A 105 6.64 -6.90 -6.76
CA VAL A 105 7.18 -5.89 -5.86
C VAL A 105 7.47 -4.66 -6.70
N PHE A 106 6.78 -3.55 -6.41
CA PHE A 106 6.84 -2.34 -7.22
C PHE A 106 7.63 -1.24 -6.52
N GLU A 107 8.35 -0.45 -7.33
CA GLU A 107 9.15 0.68 -6.84
C GLU A 107 8.30 1.86 -6.35
N GLN A 108 6.99 1.87 -6.66
CA GLN A 108 6.04 2.88 -6.21
C GLN A 108 5.67 2.61 -4.75
N VAL A 109 6.37 3.28 -3.85
CA VAL A 109 6.16 3.23 -2.40
C VAL A 109 5.77 4.60 -1.87
N PHE A 110 5.10 4.65 -0.74
CA PHE A 110 4.77 5.91 -0.09
C PHE A 110 6.03 6.72 0.25
N CYS A 111 5.96 8.02 -0.01
CA CYS A 111 6.95 8.96 0.47
C CYS A 111 6.71 9.26 1.95
N PRO A 112 7.71 9.26 2.82
CA PRO A 112 7.55 9.58 4.25
C PRO A 112 7.39 11.11 4.45
N SER A 113 6.38 11.69 3.82
CA SER A 113 6.06 13.12 3.88
C SER A 113 4.85 13.38 4.78
N ASP A 114 4.72 14.61 5.27
CA ASP A 114 3.56 15.03 6.06
C ASP A 114 2.24 14.80 5.31
N THR A 115 2.23 15.01 3.99
CA THR A 115 1.07 14.73 3.14
C THR A 115 0.67 13.24 3.20
N THR A 116 1.66 12.36 3.13
CA THR A 116 1.41 10.92 3.23
C THR A 116 0.93 10.52 4.62
N PHE A 117 1.53 11.06 5.68
CA PHE A 117 1.09 10.77 7.04
C PHE A 117 -0.35 11.25 7.28
N GLN A 118 -0.70 12.46 6.87
CA GLN A 118 -2.07 12.99 6.95
C GLN A 118 -3.08 12.14 6.16
N PHE A 119 -2.66 11.64 4.99
CA PHE A 119 -3.47 10.71 4.20
C PHE A 119 -3.69 9.40 4.96
N LEU A 120 -2.62 8.78 5.46
CA LEU A 120 -2.69 7.52 6.19
C LEU A 120 -3.50 7.65 7.48
N GLU A 121 -3.31 8.72 8.25
CA GLU A 121 -4.12 9.04 9.43
C GLU A 121 -5.61 9.09 9.07
N GLY A 122 -5.97 9.83 8.01
CA GLY A 122 -7.36 9.92 7.59
C GLY A 122 -7.94 8.61 7.05
N VAL A 123 -7.13 7.71 6.48
CA VAL A 123 -7.54 6.35 6.12
C VAL A 123 -7.76 5.51 7.38
N MET A 124 -6.81 5.57 8.33
CA MET A 124 -6.88 4.79 9.57
C MET A 124 -8.04 5.20 10.45
N ASP A 125 -8.39 6.48 10.52
CA ASP A 125 -9.56 6.96 11.25
C ASP A 125 -10.84 6.24 10.78
N GLU A 126 -11.09 6.20 9.47
CA GLU A 126 -12.27 5.52 8.93
C GLU A 126 -12.19 3.99 9.07
N VAL A 127 -11.01 3.40 8.96
CA VAL A 127 -10.81 1.96 9.16
C VAL A 127 -11.07 1.57 10.62
N MET A 128 -10.60 2.35 11.58
CA MET A 128 -10.86 2.10 13.02
C MET A 128 -12.36 2.18 13.36
N ASP A 129 -13.09 3.08 12.71
CA ASP A 129 -14.55 3.18 12.88
C ASP A 129 -15.32 1.98 12.29
N LEU A 130 -14.75 1.32 11.28
CA LEU A 130 -15.39 0.18 10.59
C LEU A 130 -15.10 -1.17 11.26
N PHE A 131 -13.95 -1.32 11.91
CA PHE A 131 -13.49 -2.59 12.44
C PHE A 131 -13.27 -2.53 13.95
N PRO A 132 -14.05 -3.29 14.76
CA PRO A 132 -13.95 -3.29 16.23
C PRO A 132 -12.75 -4.09 16.74
N SER A 133 -11.85 -4.51 15.87
CA SER A 133 -10.62 -5.22 16.23
C SER A 133 -9.69 -4.34 17.04
N LYS A 134 -9.00 -4.93 18.03
CA LYS A 134 -7.89 -4.27 18.72
C LYS A 134 -6.64 -4.10 17.87
N TYR A 135 -6.56 -4.78 16.74
CA TYR A 135 -5.40 -4.84 15.87
C TYR A 135 -5.77 -4.39 14.47
N ILE A 136 -4.89 -3.60 13.88
CA ILE A 136 -4.86 -3.29 12.46
C ILE A 136 -3.50 -3.75 11.95
N HIS A 137 -3.49 -4.48 10.84
CA HIS A 137 -2.27 -4.88 10.19
C HIS A 137 -1.84 -3.78 9.22
N ILE A 138 -0.60 -3.32 9.33
CA ILE A 138 -0.06 -2.24 8.48
C ILE A 138 0.86 -2.76 7.37
N GLY A 139 0.98 -4.07 7.21
CA GLY A 139 1.88 -4.69 6.25
C GLY A 139 3.35 -4.50 6.63
N GLY A 140 4.12 -3.88 5.75
CA GLY A 140 5.52 -3.53 5.97
C GLY A 140 6.51 -4.43 5.22
N ASP A 141 6.02 -5.39 4.47
CA ASP A 141 6.85 -6.28 3.66
C ASP A 141 7.12 -5.70 2.25
N GLU A 142 8.11 -6.26 1.60
CA GLU A 142 8.42 -6.03 0.18
C GLU A 142 8.47 -4.56 -0.25
N CYS A 143 9.07 -3.70 0.58
CA CYS A 143 9.20 -2.27 0.30
C CYS A 143 10.58 -1.95 -0.32
N PRO A 144 10.69 -1.76 -1.64
CA PRO A 144 11.93 -1.30 -2.28
C PRO A 144 12.32 0.09 -1.77
N LYS A 145 13.62 0.31 -1.60
CA LYS A 145 14.14 1.59 -1.11
C LYS A 145 14.61 2.53 -2.23
N THR A 146 14.54 2.08 -3.49
CA THR A 146 15.03 2.83 -4.65
C THR A 146 14.42 4.22 -4.76
N ALA A 147 13.11 4.35 -4.55
CA ALA A 147 12.43 5.64 -4.57
C ALA A 147 12.97 6.59 -3.50
N TRP A 148 13.25 6.10 -2.31
CA TRP A 148 13.80 6.90 -1.19
C TRP A 148 15.29 7.24 -1.38
N ILE A 149 16.07 6.30 -1.93
CA ILE A 149 17.48 6.54 -2.27
C ILE A 149 17.61 7.69 -3.28
N ASN A 150 16.73 7.72 -4.28
CA ASN A 150 16.77 8.70 -5.36
C ASN A 150 16.03 10.02 -5.04
N SER A 151 15.35 10.11 -3.92
CA SER A 151 14.60 11.29 -3.52
C SER A 151 15.46 12.27 -2.71
N GLU A 152 15.64 13.47 -3.22
CA GLU A 152 16.32 14.54 -2.47
C GLU A 152 15.63 14.86 -1.14
N TYR A 153 14.30 14.81 -1.12
CA TYR A 153 13.50 14.97 0.09
C TYR A 153 13.85 13.91 1.14
N CYS A 154 13.82 12.62 0.76
CA CYS A 154 14.15 11.53 1.68
C CYS A 154 15.59 11.59 2.16
N GLN A 155 16.55 11.89 1.28
CA GLN A 155 17.96 12.03 1.66
C GLN A 155 18.17 13.23 2.62
N SER A 156 17.42 14.30 2.45
CA SER A 156 17.43 15.45 3.37
C SER A 156 16.83 15.09 4.72
N LEU A 157 15.72 14.35 4.73
CA LEU A 157 15.07 13.88 5.96
C LEU A 157 15.96 12.89 6.74
N ILE A 158 16.60 11.94 6.06
CA ILE A 158 17.59 11.02 6.65
C ILE A 158 18.71 11.81 7.35
N LYS A 159 19.24 12.83 6.67
CA LYS A 159 20.28 13.69 7.25
C LYS A 159 19.78 14.49 8.45
N GLN A 160 18.56 15.03 8.36
CA GLN A 160 17.93 15.79 9.44
C GLN A 160 17.69 14.94 10.67
N LEU A 161 17.25 13.70 10.48
CA LEU A 161 17.01 12.72 11.55
C LEU A 161 18.31 12.08 12.07
N GLY A 162 19.46 12.34 11.44
CA GLY A 162 20.75 11.78 11.82
C GLY A 162 20.86 10.26 11.61
N LEU A 163 20.04 9.69 10.69
CA LEU A 163 20.04 8.26 10.41
C LEU A 163 21.33 7.86 9.70
N LYS A 164 21.87 6.71 10.07
CA LYS A 164 23.11 6.13 9.51
C LYS A 164 22.93 4.63 9.32
N ASP A 165 23.71 4.07 8.39
CA ASP A 165 23.81 2.64 8.22
C ASP A 165 24.33 1.97 9.50
N ASP A 166 23.87 0.75 9.78
CA ASP A 166 24.37 -0.01 10.90
C ASP A 166 25.80 -0.49 10.64
N VAL A 167 26.66 -0.26 11.61
CA VAL A 167 28.04 -0.77 11.60
C VAL A 167 28.05 -2.23 12.06
N THR A 168 27.22 -2.58 13.04
CA THR A 168 27.07 -3.91 13.61
C THR A 168 25.64 -4.42 13.44
N PRO A 169 25.41 -5.75 13.39
CA PRO A 169 24.07 -6.31 13.34
C PRO A 169 23.20 -5.83 14.53
N ASN A 170 21.92 -5.58 14.23
CA ASN A 170 20.94 -5.22 15.25
C ASN A 170 20.72 -6.38 16.24
N VAL A 171 20.54 -6.07 17.51
CA VAL A 171 20.35 -7.06 18.58
C VAL A 171 19.02 -7.81 18.47
N ILE A 172 18.02 -7.20 17.84
CA ILE A 172 16.67 -7.76 17.75
C ILE A 172 16.57 -8.80 16.62
N ASP A 173 17.07 -8.50 15.43
CA ASP A 173 16.91 -9.34 14.24
C ASP A 173 18.23 -9.86 13.64
N GLY A 174 19.36 -9.46 14.22
CA GLY A 174 20.70 -9.90 13.78
C GLY A 174 21.14 -9.31 12.42
N LYS A 175 20.42 -8.33 11.87
CA LYS A 175 20.72 -7.72 10.57
C LYS A 175 21.35 -6.34 10.73
N LYS A 176 22.04 -5.91 9.69
CA LYS A 176 22.49 -4.51 9.53
C LYS A 176 21.47 -3.78 8.67
N HIS A 177 20.96 -2.68 9.17
CA HIS A 177 19.99 -1.87 8.44
C HIS A 177 20.67 -0.66 7.82
N THR A 178 20.27 -0.33 6.60
CA THR A 178 20.66 0.90 5.93
C THR A 178 19.92 2.09 6.53
N LYS A 179 20.42 3.30 6.29
CA LYS A 179 19.75 4.53 6.72
C LYS A 179 18.37 4.68 6.06
N GLU A 180 18.18 4.17 4.85
CA GLU A 180 16.89 4.14 4.16
C GLU A 180 15.91 3.14 4.77
N GLU A 181 16.38 2.03 5.32
CA GLU A 181 15.53 1.07 6.04
C GLU A 181 15.08 1.60 7.40
N LYS A 182 15.74 2.62 7.93
CA LYS A 182 15.40 3.29 9.18
C LYS A 182 14.49 4.51 8.99
N LEU A 183 14.31 4.96 7.75
CA LEU A 183 13.45 6.05 7.39
C LEU A 183 11.97 5.63 7.49
#